data_2d6f35dc9b6b0ba78b24ab4640e96781
#
_entry.id   2d6f35dc9b6b0ba78b24ab4640e96781
#
_cell.length_a   1.000
_cell.length_b   1.000
_cell.length_c   1.000
_cell.angle_alpha   90.00
_cell.angle_beta   90.00
_cell.angle_gamma   90.00
#
_symmetry.space_group_name_H-M   'P 1'
#
loop_
_entity.id
_entity.type
_entity.pdbx_description
1 polymer ?
#
loop_
_entity_poly.entity_id
_entity_poly.type
_entity_poly.pdbx_seq_one_letter_code
_entity_poly.pdbx_strand_id
1 'polypeptide(L)'
;MTGSAWARRPTPEIIRAGTQLRSVPLVPDIRLHQASDPISLWQRTELTSGRTGLDPPFWAFAWAGGLALARYLLDHPETARGRHAIDIASGSGLVAIAAAKAGAAAVTAYDIDPVAAAAIRMNAAANGVTVLAVCADVLDQDNLPACGADLVLVADAFYERDLAGKVMRFAERGHARGAAVLVGDFGRDYLPRDRLTPLASYDVPGQRMLEGDDIKRTTIWALLGRPATAASAEPEDMEQPPRPRSNPR
;
A
#
# COMPACT_ATOMS: atom_id res chain seq x y z
N MET A 1 -16.16 -11.90 29.50
CA MET A 1 -16.20 -12.81 28.34
C MET A 1 -17.22 -12.28 27.35
N THR A 2 -16.83 -11.35 26.50
CA THR A 2 -17.69 -10.81 25.42
C THR A 2 -17.13 -11.36 24.13
N GLY A 3 -17.70 -12.49 23.68
CA GLY A 3 -17.37 -13.08 22.39
C GLY A 3 -17.59 -12.08 21.28
N SER A 4 -16.52 -11.72 20.60
CA SER A 4 -16.48 -10.83 19.46
C SER A 4 -17.49 -11.28 18.40
N ALA A 5 -18.48 -10.43 18.09
CA ALA A 5 -19.51 -10.65 17.07
C ALA A 5 -18.93 -10.77 15.64
N TRP A 6 -17.62 -10.68 15.47
CA TRP A 6 -16.86 -10.87 14.24
C TRP A 6 -16.72 -12.32 13.78
N ALA A 7 -17.21 -13.27 14.57
CA ALA A 7 -17.13 -14.71 14.23
C ALA A 7 -18.10 -15.15 13.10
N ARG A 8 -19.01 -14.29 12.65
CA ARG A 8 -19.74 -14.54 11.41
C ARG A 8 -18.91 -13.95 10.26
N ARG A 9 -18.15 -14.83 9.62
CA ARG A 9 -17.30 -14.52 8.48
C ARG A 9 -18.09 -13.71 7.46
N PRO A 10 -17.59 -12.54 6.98
CA PRO A 10 -18.14 -11.90 5.80
C PRO A 10 -18.05 -12.90 4.66
N THR A 11 -19.17 -13.43 4.26
CA THR A 11 -19.20 -14.50 3.27
C THR A 11 -18.94 -13.93 1.89
N PRO A 12 -18.31 -14.67 0.98
CA PRO A 12 -18.24 -14.33 -0.44
C PRO A 12 -19.59 -13.93 -1.03
N GLU A 13 -20.68 -14.37 -0.41
CA GLU A 13 -22.07 -14.03 -0.77
C GLU A 13 -22.36 -12.53 -0.61
N ILE A 14 -21.90 -11.89 0.46
CA ILE A 14 -22.09 -10.43 0.67
C ILE A 14 -21.40 -9.65 -0.46
N ILE A 15 -20.16 -10.05 -0.81
CA ILE A 15 -19.41 -9.43 -1.89
C ILE A 15 -20.14 -9.62 -3.22
N ARG A 16 -20.57 -10.84 -3.57
CA ARG A 16 -21.29 -11.12 -4.80
C ARG A 16 -22.63 -10.40 -4.88
N ALA A 17 -23.35 -10.29 -3.77
CA ALA A 17 -24.65 -9.63 -3.72
C ALA A 17 -24.55 -8.10 -3.85
N GLY A 18 -23.42 -7.50 -3.44
CA GLY A 18 -23.22 -6.05 -3.45
C GLY A 18 -22.35 -5.51 -4.57
N THR A 19 -21.74 -6.40 -5.37
CA THR A 19 -20.78 -6.01 -6.39
C THR A 19 -20.99 -6.76 -7.71
N GLN A 20 -20.36 -6.27 -8.77
CA GLN A 20 -20.27 -6.96 -10.06
C GLN A 20 -18.78 -7.11 -10.43
N LEU A 21 -18.45 -8.27 -10.99
CA LEU A 21 -17.11 -8.50 -11.53
C LEU A 21 -16.96 -7.75 -12.85
N ARG A 22 -16.14 -6.70 -12.86
CA ARG A 22 -15.94 -5.80 -14.00
C ARG A 22 -14.46 -5.61 -14.29
N SER A 23 -14.12 -5.38 -15.56
CA SER A 23 -12.81 -4.87 -15.95
C SER A 23 -12.57 -3.49 -15.32
N VAL A 24 -11.30 -3.23 -14.99
CA VAL A 24 -10.88 -2.01 -14.31
C VAL A 24 -10.40 -1.00 -15.35
N PRO A 25 -10.85 0.25 -15.33
CA PRO A 25 -10.29 1.30 -16.20
C PRO A 25 -8.75 1.34 -16.08
N LEU A 26 -8.07 1.78 -17.13
CA LEU A 26 -6.60 1.85 -17.22
C LEU A 26 -5.87 0.49 -17.22
N VAL A 27 -6.43 -0.55 -16.60
CA VAL A 27 -5.87 -1.92 -16.53
C VAL A 27 -6.96 -2.96 -16.88
N PRO A 28 -7.48 -2.97 -18.13
CA PRO A 28 -8.65 -3.78 -18.51
C PRO A 28 -8.42 -5.30 -18.40
N ASP A 29 -7.17 -5.75 -18.32
CA ASP A 29 -6.78 -7.14 -18.09
C ASP A 29 -6.96 -7.61 -16.64
N ILE A 30 -7.34 -6.68 -15.74
CA ILE A 30 -7.70 -6.98 -14.36
C ILE A 30 -9.19 -6.79 -14.18
N ARG A 31 -9.83 -7.77 -13.53
CA ARG A 31 -11.23 -7.71 -13.16
C ARG A 31 -11.37 -7.71 -11.63
N LEU A 32 -12.23 -6.84 -11.13
CA LEU A 32 -12.51 -6.74 -9.70
C LEU A 32 -14.01 -6.81 -9.43
N HIS A 33 -14.37 -7.32 -8.28
CA HIS A 33 -15.69 -7.14 -7.70
C HIS A 33 -15.85 -5.67 -7.29
N GLN A 34 -16.63 -4.89 -8.04
CA GLN A 34 -16.85 -3.46 -7.84
C GLN A 34 -18.29 -3.15 -7.54
N ALA A 35 -18.54 -2.28 -6.56
CA ALA A 35 -19.88 -1.77 -6.30
C ALA A 35 -20.29 -0.76 -7.36
N SER A 36 -21.57 -0.82 -7.77
CA SER A 36 -22.15 0.20 -8.65
C SER A 36 -22.59 1.43 -7.87
N ASP A 37 -22.94 1.25 -6.60
CA ASP A 37 -23.40 2.29 -5.69
C ASP A 37 -22.75 2.07 -4.30
N PRO A 38 -21.78 2.95 -3.93
CA PRO A 38 -21.08 2.91 -2.66
C PRO A 38 -22.00 3.03 -1.46
N ILE A 39 -22.94 3.96 -1.55
CA ILE A 39 -23.83 4.32 -0.43
C ILE A 39 -24.75 3.15 -0.10
N SER A 40 -25.37 2.58 -1.13
CA SER A 40 -26.23 1.40 -0.95
C SER A 40 -25.46 0.18 -0.43
N LEU A 41 -24.22 -0.01 -0.85
CA LEU A 41 -23.39 -1.11 -0.32
C LEU A 41 -23.05 -0.87 1.16
N TRP A 42 -22.64 0.33 1.51
CA TRP A 42 -22.32 0.70 2.88
C TRP A 42 -23.51 0.51 3.82
N GLN A 43 -24.69 1.10 3.49
CA GLN A 43 -25.92 0.96 4.24
C GLN A 43 -26.32 -0.53 4.40
N ARG A 44 -26.21 -1.32 3.33
CA ARG A 44 -26.51 -2.75 3.37
C ARG A 44 -25.54 -3.50 4.30
N THR A 45 -24.27 -3.13 4.31
CA THR A 45 -23.27 -3.73 5.19
C THR A 45 -23.58 -3.44 6.66
N GLU A 46 -23.97 -2.19 6.98
CA GLU A 46 -24.39 -1.80 8.32
C GLU A 46 -25.65 -2.57 8.76
N LEU A 47 -26.67 -2.60 7.90
CA LEU A 47 -27.92 -3.33 8.19
C LEU A 47 -27.67 -4.84 8.41
N THR A 48 -26.84 -5.45 7.58
CA THR A 48 -26.57 -6.89 7.65
C THR A 48 -25.71 -7.26 8.86
N SER A 49 -24.78 -6.38 9.24
CA SER A 49 -23.92 -6.57 10.40
C SER A 49 -24.58 -6.19 11.74
N GLY A 50 -25.69 -5.46 11.70
CA GLY A 50 -26.33 -4.88 12.88
C GLY A 50 -25.50 -3.80 13.56
N ARG A 51 -24.54 -3.18 12.85
CA ARG A 51 -23.62 -2.15 13.34
C ARG A 51 -23.79 -0.89 12.52
N THR A 52 -23.69 0.25 13.16
CA THR A 52 -23.68 1.58 12.53
C THR A 52 -22.31 2.22 12.71
N GLY A 53 -21.95 3.14 11.80
CA GLY A 53 -20.66 3.83 11.83
C GLY A 53 -19.49 2.94 11.41
N LEU A 54 -19.75 1.98 10.53
CA LEU A 54 -18.68 1.22 9.87
C LEU A 54 -17.94 2.11 8.88
N ASP A 55 -16.68 1.82 8.66
CA ASP A 55 -15.92 2.47 7.59
C ASP A 55 -16.56 2.18 6.22
N PRO A 56 -16.48 3.13 5.27
CA PRO A 56 -16.92 2.90 3.91
C PRO A 56 -16.25 1.65 3.32
N PRO A 57 -16.95 0.91 2.43
CA PRO A 57 -16.41 -0.31 1.82
C PRO A 57 -15.33 0.03 0.78
N PHE A 58 -14.18 0.54 1.22
CA PHE A 58 -13.06 0.97 0.36
C PHE A 58 -12.59 -0.13 -0.59
N TRP A 59 -12.71 -1.40 -0.17
CA TRP A 59 -12.37 -2.59 -0.97
C TRP A 59 -13.23 -2.78 -2.22
N ALA A 60 -14.40 -2.15 -2.28
CA ALA A 60 -15.34 -2.32 -3.39
C ALA A 60 -15.06 -1.38 -4.58
N PHE A 61 -13.91 -0.70 -4.57
CA PHE A 61 -13.56 0.32 -5.57
C PHE A 61 -12.10 0.18 -6.03
N ALA A 62 -11.85 0.66 -7.26
CA ALA A 62 -10.51 0.83 -7.79
C ALA A 62 -10.14 2.33 -7.66
N TRP A 63 -9.40 2.67 -6.63
CA TRP A 63 -8.98 4.05 -6.33
C TRP A 63 -7.87 4.53 -7.27
N ALA A 64 -7.75 5.84 -7.44
CA ALA A 64 -6.87 6.43 -8.43
C ALA A 64 -5.39 6.08 -8.25
N GLY A 65 -4.88 6.07 -7.01
CA GLY A 65 -3.51 5.65 -6.72
C GLY A 65 -3.26 4.19 -7.04
N GLY A 66 -4.22 3.32 -6.68
CA GLY A 66 -4.17 1.90 -7.01
C GLY A 66 -4.22 1.62 -8.52
N LEU A 67 -5.05 2.37 -9.27
CA LEU A 67 -5.12 2.27 -10.73
C LEU A 67 -3.80 2.63 -11.40
N ALA A 68 -3.22 3.76 -11.02
CA ALA A 68 -1.95 4.22 -11.58
C ALA A 68 -0.80 3.28 -11.23
N LEU A 69 -0.73 2.80 -9.97
CA LEU A 69 0.33 1.89 -9.53
C LEU A 69 0.21 0.52 -10.20
N ALA A 70 -1.03 0.00 -10.36
CA ALA A 70 -1.26 -1.23 -11.10
C ALA A 70 -0.84 -1.09 -12.57
N ARG A 71 -1.16 0.04 -13.22
CA ARG A 71 -0.73 0.30 -14.61
C ARG A 71 0.80 0.36 -14.70
N TYR A 72 1.44 1.07 -13.78
CA TYR A 72 2.90 1.17 -13.71
C TYR A 72 3.56 -0.21 -13.61
N LEU A 73 3.08 -1.07 -12.71
CA LEU A 73 3.63 -2.42 -12.53
C LEU A 73 3.47 -3.29 -13.78
N LEU A 74 2.38 -3.13 -14.54
CA LEU A 74 2.17 -3.86 -15.78
C LEU A 74 3.00 -3.31 -16.94
N ASP A 75 3.26 -1.99 -16.96
CA ASP A 75 4.14 -1.36 -17.97
C ASP A 75 5.63 -1.64 -17.68
N HIS A 76 5.99 -1.80 -16.38
CA HIS A 76 7.34 -2.02 -15.90
C HIS A 76 7.44 -3.33 -15.08
N PRO A 77 7.21 -4.49 -15.72
CA PRO A 77 7.13 -5.77 -15.00
C PRO A 77 8.45 -6.14 -14.28
N GLU A 78 9.59 -5.62 -14.73
CA GLU A 78 10.88 -5.77 -14.05
C GLU A 78 10.89 -5.25 -12.61
N THR A 79 9.97 -4.33 -12.30
CA THR A 79 9.79 -3.78 -10.94
C THR A 79 9.34 -4.84 -9.95
N ALA A 80 8.49 -5.78 -10.36
CA ALA A 80 7.92 -6.80 -9.48
C ALA A 80 8.48 -8.21 -9.77
N ARG A 81 8.99 -8.46 -10.98
CA ARG A 81 9.40 -9.79 -11.42
C ARG A 81 10.44 -10.42 -10.50
N GLY A 82 10.12 -11.64 -10.04
CA GLY A 82 10.97 -12.44 -9.17
C GLY A 82 11.06 -11.95 -7.73
N ARG A 83 10.37 -10.86 -7.36
CA ARG A 83 10.40 -10.26 -6.04
C ARG A 83 9.28 -10.78 -5.15
N HIS A 84 9.50 -10.72 -3.84
CA HIS A 84 8.45 -10.83 -2.84
C HIS A 84 7.85 -9.46 -2.60
N ALA A 85 6.61 -9.25 -3.05
CA ALA A 85 5.89 -7.99 -2.90
C ALA A 85 4.92 -8.02 -1.72
N ILE A 86 4.86 -6.89 -1.00
CA ILE A 86 3.85 -6.63 0.04
C ILE A 86 3.02 -5.44 -0.41
N ASP A 87 1.70 -5.60 -0.42
CA ASP A 87 0.72 -4.55 -0.68
C ASP A 87 -0.01 -4.22 0.62
N ILE A 88 0.12 -3.00 1.11
CA ILE A 88 -0.45 -2.55 2.40
C ILE A 88 -1.67 -1.66 2.17
N ALA A 89 -2.68 -1.80 3.05
CA ALA A 89 -4.00 -1.20 2.87
C ALA A 89 -4.58 -1.55 1.49
N SER A 90 -4.52 -2.83 1.15
CA SER A 90 -4.68 -3.37 -0.21
C SER A 90 -6.10 -3.23 -0.78
N GLY A 91 -7.12 -3.05 0.08
CA GLY A 91 -8.51 -2.84 -0.30
C GLY A 91 -9.05 -3.93 -1.23
N SER A 92 -9.18 -3.62 -2.51
CA SER A 92 -9.66 -4.56 -3.54
C SER A 92 -8.63 -5.63 -3.96
N GLY A 93 -7.35 -5.45 -3.61
CA GLY A 93 -6.25 -6.28 -4.09
C GLY A 93 -5.73 -5.89 -5.47
N LEU A 94 -6.14 -4.75 -6.01
CA LEU A 94 -5.78 -4.33 -7.37
C LEU A 94 -4.26 -4.33 -7.59
N VAL A 95 -3.52 -3.70 -6.69
CA VAL A 95 -2.06 -3.55 -6.81
C VAL A 95 -1.36 -4.89 -6.59
N ALA A 96 -1.81 -5.69 -5.63
CA ALA A 96 -1.32 -7.04 -5.39
C ALA A 96 -1.51 -7.95 -6.62
N ILE A 97 -2.69 -7.88 -7.26
CA ILE A 97 -2.99 -8.65 -8.49
C ILE A 97 -2.09 -8.19 -9.65
N ALA A 98 -1.88 -6.87 -9.80
CA ALA A 98 -0.98 -6.33 -10.81
C ALA A 98 0.46 -6.80 -10.58
N ALA A 99 0.96 -6.78 -9.35
CA ALA A 99 2.29 -7.29 -9.00
C ALA A 99 2.44 -8.78 -9.34
N ALA A 100 1.43 -9.61 -9.03
CA ALA A 100 1.42 -11.02 -9.38
C ALA A 100 1.43 -11.23 -10.89
N LYS A 101 0.63 -10.48 -11.65
CA LYS A 101 0.61 -10.51 -13.13
C LYS A 101 1.93 -10.02 -13.74
N ALA A 102 2.62 -9.08 -13.10
CA ALA A 102 3.95 -8.61 -13.49
C ALA A 102 5.07 -9.62 -13.17
N GLY A 103 4.74 -10.77 -12.57
CA GLY A 103 5.67 -11.88 -12.35
C GLY A 103 6.36 -11.84 -10.99
N ALA A 104 5.77 -11.21 -9.97
CA ALA A 104 6.26 -11.33 -8.60
C ALA A 104 6.34 -12.80 -8.17
N ALA A 105 7.40 -13.18 -7.46
CA ALA A 105 7.60 -14.56 -6.97
C ALA A 105 6.59 -14.92 -5.88
N ALA A 106 6.24 -13.94 -5.04
CA ALA A 106 5.19 -14.04 -4.04
C ALA A 106 4.56 -12.67 -3.80
N VAL A 107 3.26 -12.64 -3.49
CA VAL A 107 2.56 -11.40 -3.14
C VAL A 107 1.74 -11.64 -1.88
N THR A 108 1.95 -10.78 -0.88
CA THR A 108 1.12 -10.72 0.33
C THR A 108 0.40 -9.39 0.38
N ALA A 109 -0.91 -9.43 0.47
CA ALA A 109 -1.78 -8.26 0.58
C ALA A 109 -2.34 -8.15 2.01
N TYR A 110 -2.12 -7.03 2.66
CA TYR A 110 -2.57 -6.75 4.02
C TYR A 110 -3.69 -5.72 4.02
N ASP A 111 -4.73 -6.03 4.77
CA ASP A 111 -5.80 -5.08 5.06
C ASP A 111 -6.34 -5.33 6.48
N ILE A 112 -6.83 -4.30 7.13
CA ILE A 112 -7.46 -4.43 8.46
C ILE A 112 -8.92 -4.89 8.37
N ASP A 113 -9.56 -4.68 7.21
CA ASP A 113 -10.94 -5.08 6.97
C ASP A 113 -11.02 -6.56 6.55
N PRO A 114 -11.69 -7.42 7.31
CA PRO A 114 -11.88 -8.82 6.95
C PRO A 114 -12.67 -9.00 5.64
N VAL A 115 -13.52 -8.03 5.24
CA VAL A 115 -14.22 -8.06 3.95
C VAL A 115 -13.26 -7.77 2.83
N ALA A 116 -12.35 -6.80 2.99
CA ALA A 116 -11.26 -6.55 2.06
C ALA A 116 -10.41 -7.80 1.84
N ALA A 117 -9.99 -8.48 2.91
CA ALA A 117 -9.23 -9.72 2.79
C ALA A 117 -9.99 -10.84 2.03
N ALA A 118 -11.32 -10.89 2.15
CA ALA A 118 -12.15 -11.80 1.36
C ALA A 118 -12.25 -11.36 -0.10
N ALA A 119 -12.41 -10.05 -0.35
CA ALA A 119 -12.46 -9.48 -1.70
C ALA A 119 -11.12 -9.70 -2.45
N ILE A 120 -9.98 -9.50 -1.79
CA ILE A 120 -8.65 -9.79 -2.36
C ILE A 120 -8.58 -11.23 -2.88
N ARG A 121 -8.98 -12.21 -2.05
CA ARG A 121 -8.98 -13.63 -2.46
C ARG A 121 -9.89 -13.90 -3.67
N MET A 122 -11.10 -13.33 -3.65
CA MET A 122 -12.04 -13.49 -4.76
C MET A 122 -11.53 -12.83 -6.04
N ASN A 123 -10.98 -11.64 -5.94
CA ASN A 123 -10.44 -10.89 -7.06
C ASN A 123 -9.19 -11.58 -7.63
N ALA A 124 -8.28 -12.05 -6.78
CA ALA A 124 -7.10 -12.82 -7.20
C ALA A 124 -7.51 -14.08 -7.98
N ALA A 125 -8.46 -14.85 -7.45
CA ALA A 125 -8.99 -16.05 -8.12
C ALA A 125 -9.63 -15.70 -9.48
N ALA A 126 -10.41 -14.60 -9.57
CA ALA A 126 -11.04 -14.15 -10.81
C ALA A 126 -10.03 -13.71 -11.90
N ASN A 127 -8.80 -13.39 -11.49
CA ASN A 127 -7.69 -13.01 -12.36
C ASN A 127 -6.66 -14.13 -12.60
N GLY A 128 -6.89 -15.33 -12.03
CA GLY A 128 -6.00 -16.48 -12.20
C GLY A 128 -4.61 -16.31 -11.56
N VAL A 129 -4.51 -15.49 -10.51
CA VAL A 129 -3.25 -15.25 -9.79
C VAL A 129 -3.34 -15.66 -8.32
N THR A 130 -2.19 -15.94 -7.72
CA THR A 130 -2.08 -16.26 -6.30
C THR A 130 -1.64 -15.03 -5.52
N VAL A 131 -2.44 -14.63 -4.53
CA VAL A 131 -2.14 -13.57 -3.57
C VAL A 131 -2.49 -14.08 -2.17
N LEU A 132 -1.55 -13.98 -1.25
CA LEU A 132 -1.81 -14.27 0.17
C LEU A 132 -2.51 -13.06 0.80
N ALA A 133 -3.82 -13.16 1.02
CA ALA A 133 -4.60 -12.11 1.67
C ALA A 133 -4.62 -12.30 3.19
N VAL A 134 -4.09 -11.33 3.92
CA VAL A 134 -3.97 -11.33 5.38
C VAL A 134 -4.79 -10.20 5.98
N CYS A 135 -5.70 -10.54 6.89
CA CYS A 135 -6.46 -9.54 7.66
C CYS A 135 -5.66 -9.22 8.93
N ALA A 136 -4.90 -8.16 8.91
CA ALA A 136 -4.08 -7.71 10.04
C ALA A 136 -3.68 -6.24 9.90
N ASP A 137 -3.54 -5.53 11.02
CA ASP A 137 -2.83 -4.26 11.09
C ASP A 137 -1.32 -4.54 11.18
N VAL A 138 -0.61 -4.26 10.09
CA VAL A 138 0.85 -4.44 10.02
C VAL A 138 1.61 -3.15 10.28
N LEU A 139 0.91 -2.01 10.31
CA LEU A 139 1.54 -0.70 10.43
C LEU A 139 2.08 -0.45 11.84
N ASP A 140 1.40 -0.99 12.86
CA ASP A 140 1.78 -0.88 14.27
C ASP A 140 2.75 -1.98 14.74
N GLN A 141 3.10 -2.93 13.87
CA GLN A 141 4.05 -4.00 14.20
C GLN A 141 5.50 -3.52 13.98
N ASP A 142 6.35 -3.68 14.99
CA ASP A 142 7.78 -3.33 14.90
C ASP A 142 8.54 -4.25 13.94
N ASN A 143 8.02 -5.43 13.67
CA ASN A 143 8.58 -6.37 12.72
C ASN A 143 7.77 -6.36 11.43
N LEU A 144 8.40 -5.97 10.31
CA LEU A 144 7.92 -6.38 9.00
C LEU A 144 7.72 -7.91 9.04
N PRO A 145 6.62 -8.42 8.45
CA PRO A 145 6.44 -9.86 8.32
C PRO A 145 7.76 -10.48 7.89
N ALA A 146 8.19 -11.53 8.57
CA ALA A 146 9.53 -12.14 8.46
C ALA A 146 9.88 -12.72 7.07
N CYS A 147 9.02 -12.56 6.08
CA CYS A 147 9.15 -13.10 4.72
C CYS A 147 10.10 -12.32 3.79
N GLY A 148 10.89 -11.34 4.30
CA GLY A 148 11.88 -10.63 3.49
C GLY A 148 11.24 -9.99 2.24
N ALA A 149 10.44 -8.94 2.42
CA ALA A 149 9.88 -8.23 1.28
C ALA A 149 10.98 -7.52 0.49
N ASP A 150 10.97 -7.69 -0.83
CA ASP A 150 11.84 -6.98 -1.76
C ASP A 150 11.16 -5.72 -2.32
N LEU A 151 9.83 -5.68 -2.22
CA LEU A 151 9.00 -4.60 -2.77
C LEU A 151 7.82 -4.32 -1.82
N VAL A 152 7.69 -3.07 -1.41
CA VAL A 152 6.54 -2.56 -0.64
C VAL A 152 5.71 -1.66 -1.54
N LEU A 153 4.43 -1.95 -1.64
CA LEU A 153 3.46 -1.24 -2.46
C LEU A 153 2.44 -0.55 -1.55
N VAL A 154 2.17 0.70 -1.83
CA VAL A 154 1.22 1.54 -1.09
C VAL A 154 0.39 2.33 -2.09
N ALA A 155 -0.93 2.26 -2.00
CA ALA A 155 -1.79 3.09 -2.82
C ALA A 155 -2.88 3.76 -1.98
N ASP A 156 -3.14 5.04 -2.27
CA ASP A 156 -4.26 5.79 -1.72
C ASP A 156 -4.33 5.89 -0.17
N ALA A 157 -3.22 5.69 0.54
CA ALA A 157 -3.17 5.59 2.00
C ALA A 157 -2.81 6.91 2.72
N PHE A 158 -2.76 8.04 2.00
CA PHE A 158 -2.34 9.34 2.56
C PHE A 158 -3.49 10.33 2.77
N TYR A 159 -4.70 9.83 3.07
CA TYR A 159 -5.90 10.64 3.26
C TYR A 159 -6.13 11.09 4.71
N GLU A 160 -5.45 10.49 5.67
CA GLU A 160 -5.53 10.81 7.10
C GLU A 160 -4.11 10.94 7.69
N ARG A 161 -3.90 11.91 8.57
CA ARG A 161 -2.58 12.27 9.12
C ARG A 161 -1.91 11.11 9.88
N ASP A 162 -2.66 10.47 10.77
CA ASP A 162 -2.12 9.41 11.63
C ASP A 162 -1.79 8.16 10.82
N LEU A 163 -2.68 7.79 9.91
CA LEU A 163 -2.46 6.69 8.96
C LEU A 163 -1.23 6.96 8.08
N ALA A 164 -1.13 8.16 7.49
CA ALA A 164 0.02 8.56 6.67
C ALA A 164 1.34 8.43 7.44
N GLY A 165 1.36 8.84 8.72
CA GLY A 165 2.50 8.69 9.60
C GLY A 165 2.88 7.22 9.84
N LYS A 166 1.91 6.34 10.07
CA LYS A 166 2.14 4.89 10.26
C LYS A 166 2.65 4.25 8.96
N VAL A 167 2.02 4.56 7.83
CA VAL A 167 2.40 4.08 6.50
C VAL A 167 3.86 4.45 6.19
N MET A 168 4.23 5.71 6.42
CA MET A 168 5.61 6.14 6.18
C MET A 168 6.63 5.43 7.07
N ARG A 169 6.34 5.27 8.34
CA ARG A 169 7.23 4.50 9.24
C ARG A 169 7.40 3.05 8.78
N PHE A 170 6.31 2.41 8.32
CA PHE A 170 6.37 1.06 7.76
C PHE A 170 7.23 1.03 6.49
N ALA A 171 6.98 1.94 5.55
CA ALA A 171 7.71 2.08 4.29
C ALA A 171 9.22 2.27 4.53
N GLU A 172 9.58 3.14 5.47
CA GLU A 172 10.98 3.40 5.83
C GLU A 172 11.67 2.20 6.46
N ARG A 173 10.97 1.46 7.32
CA ARG A 173 11.51 0.21 7.88
C ARG A 173 11.76 -0.82 6.78
N GLY A 174 10.85 -0.92 5.79
CA GLY A 174 11.04 -1.77 4.61
C GLY A 174 12.25 -1.36 3.81
N HIS A 175 12.33 -0.07 3.49
CA HIS A 175 13.43 0.50 2.72
C HIS A 175 14.79 0.33 3.42
N ALA A 176 14.85 0.54 4.74
CA ALA A 176 16.07 0.34 5.53
C ALA A 176 16.56 -1.12 5.53
N ARG A 177 15.70 -2.08 5.20
CA ARG A 177 16.01 -3.50 5.02
C ARG A 177 16.27 -3.90 3.57
N GLY A 178 16.32 -2.93 2.66
CA GLY A 178 16.64 -3.13 1.25
C GLY A 178 15.43 -3.29 0.33
N ALA A 179 14.20 -3.18 0.83
CA ALA A 179 13.03 -3.22 -0.03
C ALA A 179 12.91 -1.93 -0.87
N ALA A 180 12.56 -2.06 -2.14
CA ALA A 180 12.04 -0.95 -2.91
C ALA A 180 10.64 -0.57 -2.39
N VAL A 181 10.32 0.73 -2.35
CA VAL A 181 9.01 1.20 -1.93
C VAL A 181 8.41 2.05 -3.03
N LEU A 182 7.21 1.69 -3.47
CA LEU A 182 6.45 2.45 -4.45
C LEU A 182 5.12 2.93 -3.84
N VAL A 183 4.80 4.18 -4.12
CA VAL A 183 3.56 4.82 -3.67
C VAL A 183 2.79 5.31 -4.89
N GLY A 184 1.51 4.96 -4.99
CA GLY A 184 0.56 5.52 -5.96
C GLY A 184 -0.40 6.50 -5.27
N ASP A 185 -0.34 7.79 -5.64
CA ASP A 185 -1.20 8.81 -5.04
C ASP A 185 -1.40 10.00 -5.99
N PHE A 186 -2.61 10.59 -6.00
CA PHE A 186 -2.90 11.77 -6.81
C PHE A 186 -2.53 13.10 -6.11
N GLY A 187 -1.87 13.03 -4.97
CA GLY A 187 -1.37 14.21 -4.26
C GLY A 187 -2.24 14.64 -3.09
N ARG A 188 -2.73 13.68 -2.31
CA ARG A 188 -3.46 13.93 -1.06
C ARG A 188 -2.66 14.77 -0.08
N ASP A 189 -3.36 15.43 0.84
CA ASP A 189 -2.80 16.43 1.75
C ASP A 189 -1.67 15.92 2.64
N TYR A 190 -1.69 14.64 3.00
CA TYR A 190 -0.69 14.04 3.89
C TYR A 190 0.39 13.24 3.16
N LEU A 191 0.45 13.33 1.81
CA LEU A 191 1.52 12.72 1.03
C LEU A 191 2.85 13.47 1.29
N PRO A 192 3.88 12.82 1.85
CA PRO A 192 5.16 13.47 2.19
C PRO A 192 6.06 13.59 0.96
N ARG A 193 5.76 14.55 0.09
CA ARG A 193 6.43 14.74 -1.21
C ARG A 193 7.92 15.01 -1.10
N ASP A 194 8.36 15.60 0.01
CA ASP A 194 9.76 15.90 0.32
C ASP A 194 10.61 14.64 0.55
N ARG A 195 9.96 13.50 0.78
CA ARG A 195 10.59 12.19 1.03
C ARG A 195 10.47 11.24 -0.14
N LEU A 196 9.84 11.66 -1.22
CA LEU A 196 9.48 10.84 -2.36
C LEU A 196 10.03 11.44 -3.66
N THR A 197 10.47 10.56 -4.58
CA THR A 197 10.86 10.94 -5.95
C THR A 197 9.77 10.48 -6.91
N PRO A 198 9.25 11.37 -7.79
CA PRO A 198 8.30 10.98 -8.82
C PRO A 198 8.98 10.10 -9.89
N LEU A 199 8.33 9.01 -10.28
CA LEU A 199 8.78 8.09 -11.32
C LEU A 199 7.97 8.24 -12.61
N ALA A 200 6.64 8.27 -12.49
CA ALA A 200 5.72 8.33 -13.62
C ALA A 200 4.41 9.01 -13.19
N SER A 201 3.63 9.50 -14.14
CA SER A 201 2.29 10.02 -13.87
C SER A 201 1.29 9.51 -14.91
N TYR A 202 0.08 9.24 -14.46
CA TYR A 202 -1.03 8.76 -15.26
C TYR A 202 -2.25 9.65 -15.08
N ASP A 203 -3.00 9.88 -16.15
CA ASP A 203 -4.30 10.53 -16.09
C ASP A 203 -5.35 9.44 -15.83
N VAL A 204 -5.84 9.39 -14.60
CA VAL A 204 -6.77 8.37 -14.12
C VAL A 204 -8.17 8.92 -14.11
N PRO A 205 -9.15 8.25 -14.76
CA PRO A 205 -10.55 8.64 -14.65
C PRO A 205 -11.03 8.56 -13.19
N GLY A 206 -11.54 9.68 -12.66
CA GLY A 206 -12.13 9.73 -11.33
C GLY A 206 -13.37 8.84 -11.21
N GLN A 207 -13.64 8.35 -10.03
CA GLN A 207 -14.89 7.62 -9.74
C GLN A 207 -15.96 8.64 -9.35
N ARG A 208 -16.93 8.86 -10.27
CA ARG A 208 -18.01 9.89 -10.17
C ARG A 208 -18.58 10.10 -8.79
N MET A 209 -18.89 9.01 -8.09
CA MET A 209 -19.60 9.07 -6.81
C MET A 209 -18.69 9.27 -5.59
N LEU A 210 -17.37 9.07 -5.73
CA LEU A 210 -16.44 9.07 -4.60
C LEU A 210 -15.35 10.14 -4.74
N GLU A 211 -14.86 10.36 -5.96
CA GLU A 211 -13.72 11.24 -6.22
C GLU A 211 -14.08 12.42 -7.16
N GLY A 212 -15.35 12.49 -7.62
CA GLY A 212 -15.78 13.43 -8.66
C GLY A 212 -15.46 12.93 -10.08
N ASP A 213 -15.97 13.67 -11.09
CA ASP A 213 -15.84 13.31 -12.52
C ASP A 213 -14.50 13.71 -13.14
N ASP A 214 -13.65 14.35 -12.38
CA ASP A 214 -12.41 14.89 -12.90
C ASP A 214 -11.37 13.81 -13.13
N ILE A 215 -10.57 13.98 -14.19
CA ILE A 215 -9.36 13.19 -14.39
C ILE A 215 -8.38 13.53 -13.28
N LYS A 216 -7.94 12.51 -12.53
CA LYS A 216 -6.95 12.64 -11.47
C LYS A 216 -5.56 12.38 -12.03
N ARG A 217 -4.73 13.42 -12.11
CA ARG A 217 -3.32 13.20 -12.43
C ARG A 217 -2.64 12.54 -11.23
N THR A 218 -2.41 11.25 -11.37
CA THR A 218 -1.90 10.38 -10.31
C THR A 218 -0.44 10.05 -10.56
N THR A 219 0.40 10.22 -9.56
CA THR A 219 1.85 10.03 -9.67
C THR A 219 2.28 8.78 -8.90
N ILE A 220 3.20 8.05 -9.50
CA ILE A 220 3.93 6.96 -8.87
C ILE A 220 5.22 7.55 -8.31
N TRP A 221 5.46 7.28 -7.05
CA TRP A 221 6.59 7.78 -6.30
C TRP A 221 7.45 6.62 -5.79
N ALA A 222 8.76 6.82 -5.73
CA ALA A 222 9.67 5.96 -5.00
C ALA A 222 10.10 6.65 -3.70
N LEU A 223 10.25 5.89 -2.62
CA LEU A 223 10.82 6.40 -1.39
C LEU A 223 12.31 6.71 -1.61
N LEU A 224 12.73 7.92 -1.28
CA LEU A 224 14.13 8.31 -1.27
C LEU A 224 14.89 7.54 -0.19
N GLY A 225 16.06 7.03 -0.53
CA GLY A 225 17.04 6.64 0.49
C GLY A 225 17.29 7.84 1.42
N ARG A 226 17.31 7.64 2.73
CA ARG A 226 17.81 8.68 3.64
C ARG A 226 19.18 9.11 3.11
N PRO A 227 19.45 10.41 2.91
CA PRO A 227 20.80 10.84 2.62
C PRO A 227 21.68 10.24 3.73
N ALA A 228 22.76 9.58 3.34
CA ALA A 228 23.73 9.13 4.32
C ALA A 228 24.06 10.35 5.18
N THR A 229 23.58 10.36 6.42
CA THR A 229 24.03 11.34 7.39
C THR A 229 25.55 11.20 7.35
N ALA A 230 26.23 12.28 6.91
CA ALA A 230 27.67 12.34 6.96
C ALA A 230 28.07 11.75 8.32
N ALA A 231 28.74 10.61 8.27
CA ALA A 231 29.32 10.04 9.48
C ALA A 231 30.07 11.20 10.10
N SER A 232 29.68 11.59 11.30
CA SER A 232 30.42 12.54 12.10
C SER A 232 31.86 12.04 12.08
N ALA A 233 32.69 12.70 11.28
CA ALA A 233 34.13 12.53 11.38
C ALA A 233 34.45 12.97 12.82
N GLU A 234 34.72 12.00 13.65
CA GLU A 234 35.36 12.27 14.93
C GLU A 234 36.63 13.03 14.55
N PRO A 235 36.90 14.16 15.18
CA PRO A 235 38.16 14.88 14.93
C PRO A 235 39.28 13.92 15.32
N GLU A 236 40.09 13.54 14.32
CA GLU A 236 41.36 12.86 14.57
C GLU A 236 42.09 13.63 15.62
N ASP A 237 42.45 12.93 16.72
CA ASP A 237 43.30 13.39 17.77
C ASP A 237 44.53 14.04 17.15
N MET A 238 44.58 15.37 17.18
CA MET A 238 45.77 16.11 16.79
C MET A 238 46.85 15.83 17.84
N GLU A 239 47.69 14.88 17.48
CA GLU A 239 48.92 14.55 18.23
C GLU A 239 49.67 15.84 18.56
N GLN A 240 49.70 16.17 19.84
CA GLN A 240 50.43 17.34 20.36
C GLN A 240 51.93 17.17 20.08
N PRO A 241 52.65 18.18 19.52
CA PRO A 241 54.06 18.09 19.30
C PRO A 241 54.80 17.99 20.64
N PRO A 242 55.91 17.26 20.72
CA PRO A 242 56.67 17.00 21.95
C PRO A 242 57.22 18.30 22.50
N ARG A 243 57.02 18.51 23.82
CA ARG A 243 57.60 19.66 24.57
C ARG A 243 59.12 19.62 24.55
N PRO A 244 59.79 20.76 24.36
CA PRO A 244 61.23 20.81 24.39
C PRO A 244 61.79 20.48 25.82
N ARG A 245 62.80 19.64 25.83
CA ARG A 245 63.52 19.26 27.05
C ARG A 245 64.26 20.48 27.62
N SER A 246 63.95 20.83 28.85
CA SER A 246 64.75 21.78 29.65
C SER A 246 66.13 21.18 30.00
N ASN A 247 67.16 21.87 29.61
CA ASN A 247 68.55 21.54 29.92
C ASN A 247 68.89 22.02 31.35
N PRO A 248 69.50 21.22 32.23
CA PRO A 248 69.86 21.65 33.57
C PRO A 248 71.22 22.40 33.56
N ARG A 249 71.26 23.51 34.28
CA ARG A 249 72.46 24.06 34.88
C ARG A 249 72.24 24.20 36.40
#